data_e2301107d4528f969cde4c62409367bd
#
_entry.id   e2301107d4528f969cde4c62409367bd
#
_cell.length_a   1.000
_cell.length_b   1.000
_cell.length_c   1.000
_cell.angle_alpha   90.00
_cell.angle_beta   90.00
_cell.angle_gamma   90.00
#
_symmetry.space_group_name_H-M   'P 1'
#
loop_
_entity.id
_entity.type
_entity.pdbx_description
1 polymer ?
#
loop_
_entity_poly.entity_id
_entity_poly.type
_entity_poly.pdbx_seq_one_letter_code
_entity_poly.pdbx_strand_id
1 'polypeptide(L)'
;MSERPLLSIVTPCFNEEDNVDELYRRIRAAIAGLTKYEFELIFIDNHSEDGTVAKLKSLAASDPAVKIIVNARNFGHIRSPYYGILQSRGVATIYLASDLQDPPELIPEFIKHWEEGYKLVMAIKPVSKGVAWVHALRKAYYRFVDGISDISLVADSTGFGLYDRKVLDHLRQINDPYPFLRGLICELGYDIKTIPFDQPRRLRGISKNNFYTLYDIAMLGIVSHSKVPIRIAAFVGFALGLFSVLAAMVFLILKLLFWESFPLGIAPVVIGLFFLFGIQLMFIGILGEYIGSIHTYLQRRPVVVEKERINF
;
A
#
# COMPACT_ATOMS: atom_id res chain seq x y z
N MET A 1 -10.08 -38.00 -14.98
CA MET A 1 -8.81 -37.28 -14.96
C MET A 1 -9.03 -36.12 -13.96
N SER A 2 -8.28 -36.02 -12.87
CA SER A 2 -8.44 -34.88 -11.97
C SER A 2 -7.96 -33.64 -12.73
N GLU A 3 -8.79 -32.59 -12.79
CA GLU A 3 -8.40 -31.32 -13.37
C GLU A 3 -7.16 -30.80 -12.62
N ARG A 4 -6.16 -30.36 -13.37
CA ARG A 4 -4.95 -29.76 -12.77
C ARG A 4 -5.34 -28.48 -12.03
N PRO A 5 -4.82 -28.24 -10.81
CA PRO A 5 -5.13 -27.00 -10.10
C PRO A 5 -4.71 -25.77 -10.92
N LEU A 6 -5.59 -24.78 -11.00
CA LEU A 6 -5.34 -23.50 -11.67
C LEU A 6 -4.55 -22.57 -10.75
N LEU A 7 -3.49 -21.95 -11.26
CA LEU A 7 -2.78 -20.84 -10.62
C LEU A 7 -2.96 -19.57 -11.43
N SER A 8 -3.15 -18.46 -10.77
CA SER A 8 -3.29 -17.16 -11.43
C SER A 8 -2.00 -16.35 -11.32
N ILE A 9 -1.62 -15.67 -12.39
CA ILE A 9 -0.54 -14.68 -12.37
C ILE A 9 -1.16 -13.34 -12.76
N VAL A 10 -1.05 -12.34 -11.88
CA VAL A 10 -1.67 -11.03 -12.05
C VAL A 10 -0.61 -9.96 -12.20
N THR A 11 -0.72 -9.18 -13.27
CA THR A 11 0.22 -8.14 -13.65
C THR A 11 -0.51 -6.85 -13.97
N PRO A 12 -0.32 -5.78 -13.17
CA PRO A 12 -0.84 -4.47 -13.51
C PRO A 12 0.05 -3.79 -14.55
N CYS A 13 -0.57 -3.13 -15.54
CA CYS A 13 0.11 -2.40 -16.61
C CYS A 13 -0.36 -0.95 -16.65
N PHE A 14 0.55 -0.02 -16.92
CA PHE A 14 0.26 1.37 -17.24
C PHE A 14 1.38 2.00 -18.09
N ASN A 15 1.17 2.10 -19.41
CA ASN A 15 2.14 2.54 -20.39
C ASN A 15 3.43 1.69 -20.35
N GLU A 16 3.27 0.40 -20.61
CA GLU A 16 4.31 -0.63 -20.55
C GLU A 16 4.48 -1.36 -21.89
N GLU A 17 4.21 -0.68 -23.03
CA GLU A 17 4.29 -1.28 -24.36
C GLU A 17 5.63 -1.92 -24.65
N ASP A 18 6.71 -1.35 -24.13
CA ASP A 18 8.08 -1.86 -24.32
C ASP A 18 8.40 -3.10 -23.47
N ASN A 19 7.62 -3.37 -22.43
CA ASN A 19 7.91 -4.41 -21.45
C ASN A 19 6.99 -5.64 -21.56
N VAL A 20 5.76 -5.48 -22.05
CA VAL A 20 4.72 -6.52 -22.05
C VAL A 20 5.15 -7.81 -22.74
N ASP A 21 5.73 -7.72 -23.93
CA ASP A 21 6.13 -8.90 -24.69
C ASP A 21 7.23 -9.70 -23.99
N GLU A 22 8.24 -8.99 -23.47
CA GLU A 22 9.35 -9.61 -22.74
C GLU A 22 8.86 -10.20 -21.41
N LEU A 23 7.97 -9.51 -20.69
CA LEU A 23 7.37 -10.02 -19.48
C LEU A 23 6.60 -11.31 -19.72
N TYR A 24 5.73 -11.33 -20.74
CA TYR A 24 4.99 -12.52 -21.13
C TYR A 24 5.94 -13.69 -21.45
N ARG A 25 6.96 -13.45 -22.24
CA ARG A 25 7.97 -14.47 -22.60
C ARG A 25 8.66 -15.04 -21.34
N ARG A 26 9.08 -14.17 -20.40
CA ARG A 26 9.74 -14.59 -19.15
C ARG A 26 8.78 -15.36 -18.23
N ILE A 27 7.53 -14.92 -18.10
CA ILE A 27 6.52 -15.66 -17.33
C ILE A 27 6.33 -17.05 -17.91
N ARG A 28 6.14 -17.17 -19.23
CA ARG A 28 5.96 -18.47 -19.91
C ARG A 28 7.18 -19.37 -19.72
N ALA A 29 8.38 -18.83 -19.79
CA ALA A 29 9.61 -19.59 -19.52
C ALA A 29 9.69 -20.08 -18.08
N ALA A 30 9.32 -19.24 -17.09
CA ALA A 30 9.35 -19.59 -15.68
C ALA A 30 8.37 -20.71 -15.32
N ILE A 31 7.19 -20.76 -15.96
CA ILE A 31 6.17 -21.77 -15.67
C ILE A 31 6.22 -23.01 -16.55
N ALA A 32 7.07 -23.04 -17.61
CA ALA A 32 7.12 -24.14 -18.58
C ALA A 32 7.35 -25.53 -17.96
N GLY A 33 8.15 -25.60 -16.89
CA GLY A 33 8.43 -26.84 -16.15
C GLY A 33 7.36 -27.26 -15.13
N LEU A 34 6.36 -26.42 -14.87
CA LEU A 34 5.37 -26.64 -13.80
C LEU A 34 4.11 -27.35 -14.33
N THR A 35 4.29 -28.51 -14.92
CA THR A 35 3.23 -29.29 -15.62
C THR A 35 2.12 -29.79 -14.72
N LYS A 36 2.30 -29.74 -13.40
CA LYS A 36 1.31 -30.10 -12.37
C LYS A 36 0.13 -29.11 -12.32
N TYR A 37 0.32 -27.89 -12.81
CA TYR A 37 -0.63 -26.78 -12.73
C TYR A 37 -1.09 -26.33 -14.11
N GLU A 38 -2.27 -25.73 -14.14
CA GLU A 38 -2.73 -24.86 -15.21
C GLU A 38 -2.52 -23.39 -14.78
N PHE A 39 -2.35 -22.49 -15.75
CA PHE A 39 -2.08 -21.10 -15.47
C PHE A 39 -3.03 -20.18 -16.24
N GLU A 40 -3.55 -19.17 -15.55
CA GLU A 40 -4.14 -17.97 -16.17
C GLU A 40 -3.24 -16.76 -15.93
N LEU A 41 -3.06 -15.94 -16.96
CA LEU A 41 -2.26 -14.73 -16.92
C LEU A 41 -3.19 -13.52 -17.03
N ILE A 42 -3.43 -12.81 -15.94
CA ILE A 42 -4.35 -11.67 -15.89
C ILE A 42 -3.55 -10.38 -15.97
N PHE A 43 -3.67 -9.69 -17.08
CA PHE A 43 -3.14 -8.34 -17.25
C PHE A 43 -4.25 -7.33 -16.96
N ILE A 44 -4.03 -6.45 -15.96
CA ILE A 44 -4.94 -5.35 -15.69
C ILE A 44 -4.32 -4.05 -16.17
N ASP A 45 -4.84 -3.53 -17.26
CA ASP A 45 -4.41 -2.25 -17.84
C ASP A 45 -5.11 -1.09 -17.15
N ASN A 46 -4.33 -0.19 -16.58
CA ASN A 46 -4.83 0.96 -15.85
C ASN A 46 -5.03 2.20 -16.75
N HIS A 47 -5.68 2.00 -17.91
CA HIS A 47 -5.93 3.03 -18.90
C HIS A 47 -4.65 3.55 -19.56
N SER A 48 -3.89 2.66 -20.18
CA SER A 48 -2.71 3.02 -20.97
C SER A 48 -3.08 3.85 -22.22
N GLU A 49 -2.22 4.80 -22.56
CA GLU A 49 -2.35 5.69 -23.71
C GLU A 49 -1.41 5.32 -24.85
N ASP A 50 -0.49 4.38 -24.61
CA ASP A 50 0.48 3.84 -25.58
C ASP A 50 -0.03 2.53 -26.23
N GLY A 51 0.85 1.78 -26.88
CA GLY A 51 0.55 0.50 -27.51
C GLY A 51 0.29 -0.68 -26.58
N THR A 52 0.33 -0.50 -25.25
CA THR A 52 0.21 -1.60 -24.27
C THR A 52 -1.03 -2.44 -24.50
N VAL A 53 -2.23 -1.84 -24.62
CA VAL A 53 -3.49 -2.56 -24.79
C VAL A 53 -3.52 -3.33 -26.11
N ALA A 54 -2.98 -2.76 -27.18
CA ALA A 54 -2.93 -3.41 -28.49
C ALA A 54 -2.06 -4.68 -28.44
N LYS A 55 -0.89 -4.62 -27.80
CA LYS A 55 -0.02 -5.76 -27.60
C LYS A 55 -0.67 -6.84 -26.71
N LEU A 56 -1.28 -6.46 -25.60
CA LEU A 56 -2.01 -7.38 -24.75
C LEU A 56 -3.11 -8.13 -25.51
N LYS A 57 -3.90 -7.42 -26.35
CA LYS A 57 -4.93 -8.03 -27.21
C LYS A 57 -4.35 -9.02 -28.21
N SER A 58 -3.20 -8.73 -28.79
CA SER A 58 -2.50 -9.65 -29.68
C SER A 58 -2.07 -10.92 -28.94
N LEU A 59 -1.55 -10.79 -27.71
CA LEU A 59 -1.20 -11.95 -26.88
C LEU A 59 -2.43 -12.79 -26.53
N ALA A 60 -3.54 -12.14 -26.11
CA ALA A 60 -4.78 -12.83 -25.78
C ALA A 60 -5.44 -13.54 -26.96
N ALA A 61 -5.25 -13.05 -28.17
CA ALA A 61 -5.72 -13.70 -29.39
C ALA A 61 -4.95 -15.00 -29.71
N SER A 62 -3.65 -15.05 -29.35
CA SER A 62 -2.79 -16.20 -29.60
C SER A 62 -2.76 -17.20 -28.43
N ASP A 63 -3.10 -16.76 -27.22
CA ASP A 63 -3.03 -17.55 -26.01
C ASP A 63 -4.29 -17.33 -25.13
N PRO A 64 -5.23 -18.28 -25.10
CA PRO A 64 -6.45 -18.18 -24.30
C PRO A 64 -6.23 -18.10 -22.78
N ALA A 65 -5.04 -18.47 -22.28
CA ALA A 65 -4.69 -18.30 -20.88
C ALA A 65 -4.40 -16.85 -20.51
N VAL A 66 -4.16 -15.99 -21.51
CA VAL A 66 -3.98 -14.55 -21.32
C VAL A 66 -5.36 -13.88 -21.21
N LYS A 67 -5.62 -13.26 -20.08
CA LYS A 67 -6.84 -12.54 -19.76
C LYS A 67 -6.52 -11.07 -19.57
N ILE A 68 -7.41 -10.19 -20.03
CA ILE A 68 -7.18 -8.75 -19.97
C ILE A 68 -8.36 -8.06 -19.31
N ILE A 69 -8.07 -7.16 -18.38
CA ILE A 69 -9.00 -6.18 -17.85
C ILE A 69 -8.48 -4.81 -18.25
N VAL A 70 -9.28 -4.03 -18.97
CA VAL A 70 -8.96 -2.65 -19.32
C VAL A 70 -9.82 -1.72 -18.46
N ASN A 71 -9.19 -0.87 -17.67
CA ASN A 71 -9.88 0.09 -16.82
C ASN A 71 -10.45 1.25 -17.64
N ALA A 72 -11.62 1.80 -17.23
CA ALA A 72 -12.25 2.94 -17.88
C ALA A 72 -11.44 4.24 -17.74
N ARG A 73 -10.62 4.36 -16.70
CA ARG A 73 -9.66 5.45 -16.45
C ARG A 73 -8.51 4.94 -15.59
N ASN A 74 -7.50 5.76 -15.39
CA ASN A 74 -6.45 5.47 -14.40
C ASN A 74 -7.02 5.57 -12.96
N PHE A 75 -7.03 4.43 -12.23
CA PHE A 75 -7.47 4.32 -10.83
C PHE A 75 -6.30 4.34 -9.84
N GLY A 76 -5.08 4.55 -10.33
CA GLY A 76 -3.87 4.60 -9.51
C GLY A 76 -3.23 3.22 -9.27
N HIS A 77 -2.06 3.27 -8.67
CA HIS A 77 -1.18 2.13 -8.44
C HIS A 77 -1.57 1.28 -7.21
N ILE A 78 -2.61 1.66 -6.49
CA ILE A 78 -3.15 0.92 -5.33
C ILE A 78 -4.40 0.13 -5.74
N ARG A 79 -5.40 0.81 -6.30
CA ARG A 79 -6.70 0.22 -6.60
C ARG A 79 -6.65 -0.77 -7.76
N SER A 80 -6.00 -0.39 -8.87
CA SER A 80 -5.96 -1.22 -10.07
C SER A 80 -5.29 -2.58 -9.81
N PRO A 81 -4.08 -2.66 -9.21
CA PRO A 81 -3.45 -3.94 -8.89
C PRO A 81 -4.28 -4.79 -7.93
N TYR A 82 -4.79 -4.20 -6.86
CA TYR A 82 -5.63 -4.90 -5.89
C TYR A 82 -6.88 -5.51 -6.53
N TYR A 83 -7.55 -4.72 -7.36
CA TYR A 83 -8.71 -5.19 -8.11
C TYR A 83 -8.35 -6.39 -9.00
N GLY A 84 -7.24 -6.32 -9.73
CA GLY A 84 -6.75 -7.41 -10.58
C GLY A 84 -6.52 -8.70 -9.80
N ILE A 85 -5.88 -8.60 -8.63
CA ILE A 85 -5.65 -9.75 -7.75
C ILE A 85 -6.97 -10.40 -7.34
N LEU A 86 -7.99 -9.62 -6.99
CA LEU A 86 -9.30 -10.14 -6.60
C LEU A 86 -10.08 -10.82 -7.75
N GLN A 87 -9.75 -10.52 -9.03
CA GLN A 87 -10.39 -11.17 -10.19
C GLN A 87 -9.83 -12.57 -10.50
N SER A 88 -8.73 -12.97 -9.85
CA SER A 88 -8.10 -14.27 -10.04
C SER A 88 -9.01 -15.42 -9.61
N ARG A 89 -8.91 -16.58 -10.31
CA ARG A 89 -9.72 -17.79 -10.05
C ARG A 89 -8.89 -18.96 -9.53
N GLY A 90 -7.56 -18.89 -9.62
CA GLY A 90 -6.65 -19.93 -9.20
C GLY A 90 -6.72 -20.26 -7.70
N VAL A 91 -6.23 -21.44 -7.33
CA VAL A 91 -6.07 -21.88 -5.92
C VAL A 91 -5.00 -21.07 -5.19
N ALA A 92 -4.11 -20.42 -5.92
CA ALA A 92 -3.22 -19.38 -5.45
C ALA A 92 -3.00 -18.35 -6.57
N THR A 93 -2.60 -17.15 -6.19
CA THR A 93 -2.36 -16.04 -7.11
C THR A 93 -0.98 -15.46 -6.88
N ILE A 94 -0.22 -15.32 -7.96
CA ILE A 94 1.08 -14.66 -7.96
C ILE A 94 0.90 -13.25 -8.52
N TYR A 95 1.34 -12.27 -7.77
CA TYR A 95 1.34 -10.87 -8.19
C TYR A 95 2.76 -10.43 -8.52
N LEU A 96 2.95 -9.80 -9.68
CA LEU A 96 4.20 -9.16 -10.09
C LEU A 96 3.95 -7.92 -10.95
N ALA A 97 4.85 -6.94 -10.85
CA ALA A 97 4.76 -5.71 -11.65
C ALA A 97 5.23 -5.92 -13.09
N SER A 98 4.71 -5.08 -14.02
CA SER A 98 5.04 -5.16 -15.45
C SER A 98 6.38 -4.52 -15.86
N ASP A 99 7.03 -3.80 -14.95
CA ASP A 99 8.24 -3.02 -15.23
C ASP A 99 9.55 -3.83 -15.24
N LEU A 100 9.45 -5.17 -15.23
CA LEU A 100 10.54 -6.14 -15.22
C LEU A 100 11.48 -6.03 -13.99
N GLN A 101 11.06 -5.32 -12.95
CA GLN A 101 11.79 -5.23 -11.67
C GLN A 101 11.50 -6.41 -10.74
N ASP A 102 10.37 -7.08 -10.93
CA ASP A 102 9.97 -8.28 -10.22
C ASP A 102 10.28 -9.49 -11.11
N PRO A 103 11.31 -10.31 -10.79
CA PRO A 103 11.75 -11.38 -11.66
C PRO A 103 10.75 -12.55 -11.68
N PRO A 104 10.13 -12.87 -12.83
CA PRO A 104 9.22 -14.02 -12.96
C PRO A 104 9.90 -15.36 -12.64
N GLU A 105 11.21 -15.43 -12.68
CA GLU A 105 12.01 -16.61 -12.38
C GLU A 105 11.86 -17.09 -10.92
N LEU A 106 11.32 -16.24 -10.01
CA LEU A 106 10.98 -16.62 -8.63
C LEU A 106 9.66 -17.38 -8.51
N ILE A 107 8.83 -17.43 -9.55
CA ILE A 107 7.54 -18.11 -9.53
C ILE A 107 7.65 -19.58 -9.05
N PRO A 108 8.59 -20.41 -9.54
CA PRO A 108 8.72 -21.78 -9.05
C PRO A 108 9.07 -21.86 -7.57
N GLU A 109 9.87 -20.94 -7.05
CA GLU A 109 10.24 -20.89 -5.62
C GLU A 109 9.04 -20.50 -4.75
N PHE A 110 8.22 -19.54 -5.20
CA PHE A 110 6.97 -19.20 -4.50
C PHE A 110 6.02 -20.39 -4.41
N ILE A 111 5.83 -21.12 -5.52
CA ILE A 111 4.97 -22.30 -5.56
C ILE A 111 5.50 -23.38 -4.64
N LYS A 112 6.81 -23.62 -4.61
CA LYS A 112 7.46 -24.59 -3.71
C LYS A 112 7.11 -24.30 -2.26
N HIS A 113 7.30 -23.07 -1.80
CA HIS A 113 6.98 -22.71 -0.41
C HIS A 113 5.48 -22.73 -0.12
N TRP A 114 4.63 -22.41 -1.09
CA TRP A 114 3.19 -22.58 -0.95
C TRP A 114 2.79 -24.07 -0.80
N GLU A 115 3.42 -24.98 -1.54
CA GLU A 115 3.24 -26.43 -1.40
C GLU A 115 3.73 -26.94 -0.03
N GLU A 116 4.72 -26.29 0.59
CA GLU A 116 5.16 -26.55 1.96
C GLU A 116 4.13 -26.09 3.02
N GLY A 117 3.05 -25.39 2.61
CA GLY A 117 1.93 -25.02 3.46
C GLY A 117 1.81 -23.53 3.77
N TYR A 118 2.79 -22.67 3.39
CA TYR A 118 2.71 -21.23 3.57
C TYR A 118 1.58 -20.63 2.74
N LYS A 119 0.74 -19.79 3.37
CA LYS A 119 -0.38 -19.13 2.70
C LYS A 119 0.01 -17.82 2.03
N LEU A 120 1.13 -17.27 2.45
CA LEU A 120 1.73 -16.05 1.93
C LEU A 120 3.22 -16.27 1.71
N VAL A 121 3.69 -16.04 0.49
CA VAL A 121 5.10 -16.07 0.14
C VAL A 121 5.44 -14.75 -0.52
N MET A 122 6.32 -13.96 0.08
CA MET A 122 6.59 -12.58 -0.38
C MET A 122 8.07 -12.38 -0.69
N ALA A 123 8.32 -11.77 -1.81
CA ALA A 123 9.65 -11.30 -2.13
C ALA A 123 9.98 -10.00 -1.37
N ILE A 124 11.15 -9.96 -0.76
CA ILE A 124 11.67 -8.79 -0.07
C ILE A 124 12.97 -8.32 -0.71
N LYS A 125 13.16 -7.00 -0.77
CA LYS A 125 14.41 -6.40 -1.25
C LYS A 125 15.39 -6.37 -0.08
N PRO A 126 16.50 -7.10 -0.14
CA PRO A 126 17.57 -6.84 0.79
C PRO A 126 18.01 -5.38 0.60
N VAL A 127 18.35 -4.74 1.70
CA VAL A 127 18.69 -3.31 1.80
C VAL A 127 19.37 -2.77 0.54
N SER A 128 18.67 -1.97 -0.25
CA SER A 128 19.19 -1.41 -1.49
C SER A 128 20.40 -0.51 -1.20
N LYS A 129 21.42 -0.55 -2.06
CA LYS A 129 22.61 0.34 -2.06
C LYS A 129 22.18 1.78 -2.39
N GLY A 130 21.38 2.39 -1.52
CA GLY A 130 20.91 3.76 -1.63
C GLY A 130 21.69 4.72 -0.74
N VAL A 131 21.36 6.02 -0.80
CA VAL A 131 21.98 7.05 0.03
C VAL A 131 21.68 6.78 1.50
N ALA A 132 22.72 6.72 2.34
CA ALA A 132 22.64 6.27 3.75
C ALA A 132 21.56 7.00 4.58
N TRP A 133 21.35 8.32 4.37
CA TRP A 133 20.34 9.07 5.10
C TRP A 133 18.90 8.70 4.72
N VAL A 134 18.65 8.34 3.44
CA VAL A 134 17.32 7.85 2.98
C VAL A 134 17.01 6.51 3.63
N HIS A 135 18.03 5.65 3.78
CA HIS A 135 17.91 4.39 4.50
C HIS A 135 17.60 4.60 5.99
N ALA A 136 18.30 5.54 6.62
CA ALA A 136 18.06 5.86 8.03
C ALA A 136 16.62 6.38 8.24
N LEU A 137 16.16 7.27 7.36
CA LEU A 137 14.80 7.83 7.40
C LEU A 137 13.74 6.73 7.18
N ARG A 138 13.96 5.85 6.21
CA ARG A 138 13.07 4.72 5.93
C ARG A 138 13.02 3.74 7.10
N LYS A 139 14.18 3.40 7.68
CA LYS A 139 14.25 2.54 8.87
C LYS A 139 13.57 3.18 10.08
N ALA A 140 13.74 4.51 10.27
CA ALA A 140 13.06 5.26 11.32
C ALA A 140 11.54 5.25 11.10
N TYR A 141 11.07 5.46 9.86
CA TYR A 141 9.66 5.37 9.50
C TYR A 141 9.08 3.99 9.82
N TYR A 142 9.70 2.89 9.35
CA TYR A 142 9.19 1.54 9.64
C TYR A 142 9.20 1.22 11.13
N ARG A 143 10.24 1.61 11.88
CA ARG A 143 10.27 1.46 13.34
C ARG A 143 9.15 2.26 14.03
N PHE A 144 8.93 3.49 13.56
CA PHE A 144 7.85 4.33 14.08
C PHE A 144 6.49 3.70 13.82
N VAL A 145 6.22 3.28 12.57
CA VAL A 145 4.96 2.62 12.19
C VAL A 145 4.79 1.31 12.94
N ASP A 146 5.82 0.47 13.06
CA ASP A 146 5.77 -0.80 13.79
C ASP A 146 5.48 -0.58 15.30
N GLY A 147 6.04 0.51 15.87
CA GLY A 147 5.79 0.88 17.28
C GLY A 147 4.41 1.47 17.56
N ILE A 148 3.71 2.00 16.54
CA ILE A 148 2.39 2.63 16.67
C ILE A 148 1.26 1.85 16.01
N SER A 149 1.59 0.84 15.20
CA SER A 149 0.64 -0.01 14.49
C SER A 149 0.29 -1.24 15.32
N ASP A 150 -0.95 -1.66 15.24
CA ASP A 150 -1.40 -2.94 15.85
C ASP A 150 -0.90 -4.16 15.04
N ILE A 151 -0.21 -3.94 13.90
CA ILE A 151 0.29 -4.98 13.00
C ILE A 151 1.77 -4.75 12.66
N SER A 152 2.56 -5.83 12.58
CA SER A 152 3.94 -5.79 12.11
C SER A 152 3.98 -5.88 10.59
N LEU A 153 4.33 -4.78 9.93
CA LEU A 153 4.47 -4.75 8.47
C LEU A 153 5.74 -5.49 8.02
N VAL A 154 5.62 -6.28 6.95
CA VAL A 154 6.79 -6.86 6.29
C VAL A 154 7.60 -5.74 5.63
N ALA A 155 8.72 -5.39 6.28
CA ALA A 155 9.63 -4.38 5.76
C ALA A 155 10.17 -4.79 4.37
N ASP A 156 10.38 -3.78 3.52
CA ASP A 156 10.98 -3.95 2.19
C ASP A 156 10.21 -4.84 1.20
N SER A 157 8.98 -5.22 1.52
CA SER A 157 8.08 -5.89 0.58
C SER A 157 7.52 -4.92 -0.45
N THR A 158 7.46 -5.35 -1.72
CA THR A 158 6.80 -4.62 -2.81
C THR A 158 5.37 -5.07 -3.08
N GLY A 159 4.96 -6.16 -2.45
CA GLY A 159 3.73 -6.88 -2.78
C GLY A 159 3.97 -8.01 -3.79
N PHE A 160 5.14 -8.09 -4.44
CA PHE A 160 5.51 -9.22 -5.27
C PHE A 160 5.55 -10.50 -4.45
N GLY A 161 4.79 -11.53 -4.88
CA GLY A 161 4.69 -12.77 -4.13
C GLY A 161 3.48 -13.61 -4.51
N LEU A 162 3.26 -14.69 -3.75
CA LEU A 162 2.16 -15.61 -3.90
C LEU A 162 1.18 -15.51 -2.73
N TYR A 163 -0.09 -15.49 -3.06
CA TYR A 163 -1.23 -15.37 -2.16
C TYR A 163 -2.15 -16.58 -2.33
N ASP A 164 -2.32 -17.40 -1.29
CA ASP A 164 -3.26 -18.54 -1.28
C ASP A 164 -4.70 -18.05 -1.45
N ARG A 165 -5.55 -18.90 -2.00
CA ARG A 165 -6.96 -18.62 -2.21
C ARG A 165 -7.68 -18.17 -0.94
N LYS A 166 -7.37 -18.78 0.20
CA LYS A 166 -7.96 -18.40 1.50
C LYS A 166 -7.66 -16.95 1.88
N VAL A 167 -6.44 -16.50 1.61
CA VAL A 167 -6.05 -15.09 1.85
C VAL A 167 -6.88 -14.16 0.96
N LEU A 168 -7.00 -14.49 -0.32
CA LEU A 168 -7.78 -13.67 -1.26
C LEU A 168 -9.27 -13.64 -0.92
N ASP A 169 -9.82 -14.76 -0.42
CA ASP A 169 -11.23 -14.82 -0.02
C ASP A 169 -11.49 -13.91 1.21
N HIS A 170 -10.56 -13.81 2.14
CA HIS A 170 -10.65 -12.83 3.23
C HIS A 170 -10.51 -11.39 2.71
N LEU A 171 -9.56 -11.13 1.80
CA LEU A 171 -9.42 -9.79 1.20
C LEU A 171 -10.67 -9.34 0.45
N ARG A 172 -11.39 -10.26 -0.24
CA ARG A 172 -12.67 -9.96 -0.88
C ARG A 172 -13.76 -9.53 0.10
N GLN A 173 -13.74 -10.05 1.34
CA GLN A 173 -14.70 -9.69 2.38
C GLN A 173 -14.45 -8.32 3.00
N ILE A 174 -13.20 -7.85 3.01
CA ILE A 174 -12.82 -6.56 3.63
C ILE A 174 -13.45 -5.36 2.92
N ASN A 175 -13.70 -5.45 1.60
CA ASN A 175 -14.35 -4.41 0.79
C ASN A 175 -13.79 -2.99 1.03
N ASP A 176 -12.45 -2.87 1.07
CA ASP A 176 -11.76 -1.59 1.26
C ASP A 176 -11.75 -0.77 -0.04
N PRO A 177 -12.29 0.46 -0.07
CA PRO A 177 -12.29 1.30 -1.26
C PRO A 177 -10.91 1.86 -1.62
N TYR A 178 -9.96 1.85 -0.69
CA TYR A 178 -8.58 2.29 -0.92
C TYR A 178 -7.56 1.35 -0.23
N PRO A 179 -7.46 0.09 -0.72
CA PRO A 179 -6.83 -1.00 -0.03
C PRO A 179 -5.30 -0.88 0.03
N PHE A 180 -4.75 -0.79 1.22
CA PHE A 180 -3.31 -0.93 1.43
C PHE A 180 -2.94 -2.41 1.56
N LEU A 181 -2.81 -3.11 0.41
CA LEU A 181 -2.62 -4.57 0.35
C LEU A 181 -1.57 -5.09 1.33
N ARG A 182 -0.41 -4.41 1.44
CA ARG A 182 0.68 -4.84 2.34
C ARG A 182 0.30 -4.80 3.83
N GLY A 183 -0.52 -3.86 4.23
CA GLY A 183 -1.08 -3.81 5.58
C GLY A 183 -2.15 -4.86 5.79
N LEU A 184 -3.11 -4.96 4.85
CA LEU A 184 -4.21 -5.91 4.92
C LEU A 184 -3.74 -7.36 5.06
N ILE A 185 -2.72 -7.78 4.30
CA ILE A 185 -2.19 -9.15 4.41
C ILE A 185 -1.50 -9.43 5.75
N CYS A 186 -0.85 -8.42 6.35
CA CYS A 186 -0.26 -8.56 7.68
C CYS A 186 -1.35 -8.64 8.76
N GLU A 187 -2.45 -7.88 8.60
CA GLU A 187 -3.59 -7.88 9.51
C GLU A 187 -4.32 -9.23 9.57
N LEU A 188 -4.31 -10.00 8.47
CA LEU A 188 -4.90 -11.33 8.43
C LEU A 188 -4.16 -12.35 9.31
N GLY A 189 -2.92 -12.08 9.75
CA GLY A 189 -2.19 -12.89 10.72
C GLY A 189 -1.70 -14.24 10.19
N TYR A 190 -1.64 -14.45 8.88
CA TYR A 190 -1.03 -15.63 8.31
C TYR A 190 0.50 -15.58 8.39
N ASP A 191 1.14 -16.74 8.59
CA ASP A 191 2.60 -16.86 8.49
C ASP A 191 3.06 -16.48 7.08
N ILE A 192 4.01 -15.54 7.03
CA ILE A 192 4.57 -15.03 5.78
C ILE A 192 5.97 -15.59 5.57
N LYS A 193 6.16 -16.36 4.51
CA LYS A 193 7.49 -16.75 4.05
C LYS A 193 8.10 -15.62 3.24
N THR A 194 9.26 -15.13 3.62
CA THR A 194 9.96 -14.09 2.87
C THR A 194 11.11 -14.69 2.05
N ILE A 195 11.25 -14.24 0.80
CA ILE A 195 12.31 -14.63 -0.12
C ILE A 195 13.09 -13.37 -0.50
N PRO A 196 14.37 -13.26 -0.13
CA PRO A 196 15.19 -12.12 -0.54
C PRO A 196 15.54 -12.21 -2.02
N PHE A 197 15.44 -11.08 -2.75
CA PHE A 197 15.83 -11.00 -4.14
C PHE A 197 16.53 -9.69 -4.47
N ASP A 198 17.47 -9.73 -5.40
CA ASP A 198 18.10 -8.53 -5.93
C ASP A 198 17.20 -7.91 -7.02
N GLN A 199 16.66 -6.74 -6.73
CA GLN A 199 15.84 -6.05 -7.71
C GLN A 199 16.70 -5.51 -8.85
N PRO A 200 16.46 -5.94 -10.10
CA PRO A 200 17.15 -5.38 -11.24
C PRO A 200 16.82 -3.89 -11.39
N ARG A 201 17.74 -3.14 -11.98
CA ARG A 201 17.45 -1.76 -12.37
C ARG A 201 16.34 -1.76 -13.40
N ARG A 202 15.42 -0.80 -13.31
CA ARG A 202 14.39 -0.60 -14.32
C ARG A 202 15.06 -0.45 -15.68
N LEU A 203 14.72 -1.32 -16.63
CA LEU A 203 15.32 -1.32 -17.97
C LEU A 203 14.78 -0.16 -18.81
N ARG A 204 13.50 0.19 -18.65
CA ARG A 204 12.78 1.22 -19.41
C ARG A 204 11.73 1.90 -18.53
N GLY A 205 11.35 3.14 -18.91
CA GLY A 205 10.35 3.93 -18.19
C GLY A 205 10.92 4.79 -17.05
N ILE A 206 10.16 5.81 -16.65
CA ILE A 206 10.51 6.76 -15.57
C ILE A 206 9.64 6.46 -14.36
N SER A 207 10.23 6.47 -13.15
CA SER A 207 9.45 6.38 -11.92
C SER A 207 8.50 7.57 -11.82
N LYS A 208 7.19 7.30 -11.72
CA LYS A 208 6.15 8.34 -11.58
C LYS A 208 5.90 8.71 -10.11
N ASN A 209 6.65 8.12 -9.16
CA ASN A 209 6.52 8.44 -7.74
C ASN A 209 7.14 9.80 -7.46
N ASN A 210 6.32 10.77 -7.09
CA ASN A 210 6.72 12.07 -6.58
C ASN A 210 6.57 12.12 -5.06
N PHE A 211 6.99 13.24 -4.44
CA PHE A 211 6.90 13.43 -3.00
C PHE A 211 5.46 13.28 -2.46
N TYR A 212 4.46 13.81 -3.18
CA TYR A 212 3.05 13.71 -2.78
C TYR A 212 2.57 12.26 -2.77
N THR A 213 2.92 11.48 -3.80
CA THR A 213 2.56 10.06 -3.85
C THR A 213 3.17 9.26 -2.70
N LEU A 214 4.44 9.56 -2.34
CA LEU A 214 5.10 8.92 -1.20
C LEU A 214 4.46 9.33 0.13
N TYR A 215 4.09 10.60 0.28
CA TYR A 215 3.37 11.11 1.44
C TYR A 215 2.00 10.42 1.58
N ASP A 216 1.22 10.35 0.51
CA ASP A 216 -0.10 9.71 0.51
C ASP A 216 -0.01 8.23 0.92
N ILE A 217 0.96 7.49 0.37
CA ILE A 217 1.18 6.08 0.75
C ILE A 217 1.57 5.96 2.23
N ALA A 218 2.44 6.85 2.71
CA ALA A 218 2.88 6.84 4.10
C ALA A 218 1.73 7.16 5.05
N MET A 219 0.93 8.18 4.74
CA MET A 219 -0.25 8.56 5.53
C MET A 219 -1.33 7.49 5.48
N LEU A 220 -1.57 6.88 4.31
CA LEU A 220 -2.49 5.75 4.19
C LEU A 220 -2.08 4.61 5.13
N GLY A 221 -0.80 4.22 5.13
CA GLY A 221 -0.30 3.17 6.02
C GLY A 221 -0.50 3.49 7.51
N ILE A 222 -0.26 4.73 7.93
CA ILE A 222 -0.42 5.18 9.32
C ILE A 222 -1.91 5.24 9.70
N VAL A 223 -2.72 5.94 8.91
CA VAL A 223 -4.13 6.23 9.25
C VAL A 223 -5.00 4.96 9.20
N SER A 224 -4.72 4.04 8.25
CA SER A 224 -5.49 2.80 8.11
C SER A 224 -5.20 1.79 9.23
N HIS A 225 -3.97 1.76 9.77
CA HIS A 225 -3.54 0.71 10.69
C HIS A 225 -3.11 1.21 12.08
N SER A 226 -3.30 2.51 12.38
CA SER A 226 -2.92 3.06 13.70
C SER A 226 -3.88 4.14 14.18
N LYS A 227 -4.27 4.04 15.44
CA LYS A 227 -5.01 5.08 16.17
C LYS A 227 -4.10 5.92 17.06
N VAL A 228 -2.80 5.61 17.09
CA VAL A 228 -1.84 6.25 18.01
C VAL A 228 -1.66 7.74 17.74
N PRO A 229 -1.56 8.24 16.48
CA PRO A 229 -1.43 9.68 16.25
C PRO A 229 -2.60 10.49 16.83
N ILE A 230 -3.82 10.01 16.65
CA ILE A 230 -5.01 10.69 17.18
C ILE A 230 -5.07 10.59 18.72
N ARG A 231 -4.63 9.47 19.32
CA ARG A 231 -4.53 9.32 20.78
C ARG A 231 -3.47 10.24 21.38
N ILE A 232 -2.27 10.35 20.74
CA ILE A 232 -1.24 11.29 21.16
C ILE A 232 -1.78 12.71 21.12
N ALA A 233 -2.46 13.10 20.03
CA ALA A 233 -3.09 14.42 19.91
C ALA A 233 -4.08 14.68 21.06
N ALA A 234 -4.92 13.68 21.40
CA ALA A 234 -5.87 13.79 22.50
C ALA A 234 -5.17 13.93 23.86
N PHE A 235 -4.16 13.10 24.17
CA PHE A 235 -3.43 13.17 25.44
C PHE A 235 -2.66 14.48 25.60
N VAL A 236 -1.97 14.94 24.56
CA VAL A 236 -1.23 16.22 24.58
C VAL A 236 -2.23 17.38 24.74
N GLY A 237 -3.33 17.36 23.99
CA GLY A 237 -4.39 18.36 24.12
C GLY A 237 -4.99 18.41 25.51
N PHE A 238 -5.27 17.26 26.13
CA PHE A 238 -5.76 17.19 27.50
C PHE A 238 -4.74 17.72 28.52
N ALA A 239 -3.47 17.31 28.40
CA ALA A 239 -2.39 17.78 29.29
C ALA A 239 -2.20 19.30 29.19
N LEU A 240 -2.19 19.85 27.97
CA LEU A 240 -2.09 21.29 27.73
C LEU A 240 -3.32 22.04 28.27
N GLY A 241 -4.51 21.48 28.07
CA GLY A 241 -5.75 22.03 28.62
C GLY A 241 -5.73 22.10 30.14
N LEU A 242 -5.33 20.99 30.79
CA LEU A 242 -5.21 20.97 32.25
C LEU A 242 -4.17 21.97 32.76
N PHE A 243 -3.00 22.02 32.12
CA PHE A 243 -1.96 23.01 32.45
C PHE A 243 -2.47 24.44 32.28
N SER A 244 -3.18 24.75 31.20
CA SER A 244 -3.75 26.07 30.94
C SER A 244 -4.77 26.48 32.01
N VAL A 245 -5.65 25.57 32.42
CA VAL A 245 -6.64 25.81 33.50
C VAL A 245 -5.94 26.09 34.83
N LEU A 246 -4.92 25.28 35.19
CA LEU A 246 -4.15 25.48 36.41
C LEU A 246 -3.39 26.81 36.37
N ALA A 247 -2.75 27.16 35.27
CA ALA A 247 -2.07 28.43 35.10
C ALA A 247 -3.03 29.62 35.20
N ALA A 248 -4.21 29.52 34.58
CA ALA A 248 -5.23 30.56 34.68
C ALA A 248 -5.74 30.74 36.13
N MET A 249 -5.91 29.64 36.87
CA MET A 249 -6.34 29.66 38.26
C MET A 249 -5.26 30.31 39.15
N VAL A 250 -4.01 29.90 38.97
CA VAL A 250 -2.87 30.53 39.70
C VAL A 250 -2.78 32.03 39.39
N PHE A 251 -2.90 32.40 38.12
CA PHE A 251 -2.83 33.80 37.69
C PHE A 251 -4.01 34.59 38.27
N LEU A 252 -5.21 34.04 38.34
CA LEU A 252 -6.38 34.66 38.95
C LEU A 252 -6.15 34.91 40.46
N ILE A 253 -5.69 33.89 41.20
CA ILE A 253 -5.39 34.01 42.63
C ILE A 253 -4.33 35.09 42.88
N LEU A 254 -3.24 35.06 42.14
CA LEU A 254 -2.18 36.06 42.28
C LEU A 254 -2.69 37.50 41.97
N LYS A 255 -3.56 37.63 40.97
CA LYS A 255 -4.17 38.94 40.64
C LYS A 255 -5.08 39.46 41.74
N LEU A 256 -5.84 38.55 42.39
CA LEU A 256 -6.69 38.96 43.50
C LEU A 256 -5.89 39.35 44.76
N LEU A 257 -4.79 38.64 45.03
CA LEU A 257 -3.93 38.91 46.19
C LEU A 257 -3.03 40.13 46.03
N PHE A 258 -2.53 40.39 44.79
CA PHE A 258 -1.54 41.42 44.49
C PHE A 258 -2.04 42.37 43.39
N TRP A 259 -3.21 42.96 43.56
CA TRP A 259 -3.92 43.75 42.55
C TRP A 259 -3.09 44.84 41.88
N GLU A 260 -2.27 45.55 42.65
CA GLU A 260 -1.44 46.69 42.20
C GLU A 260 -0.09 46.27 41.54
N SER A 261 0.38 45.02 41.76
CA SER A 261 1.72 44.58 41.42
C SER A 261 1.82 43.85 40.06
N PHE A 262 0.73 43.84 39.28
CA PHE A 262 0.66 43.08 38.03
C PHE A 262 0.77 44.00 36.80
N PRO A 263 2.00 44.24 36.26
CA PRO A 263 2.14 44.94 35.00
C PRO A 263 1.55 44.08 33.87
N LEU A 264 0.72 44.70 33.05
CA LEU A 264 0.13 44.06 31.87
C LEU A 264 1.24 43.86 30.82
N GLY A 265 1.89 42.67 30.86
CA GLY A 265 2.80 42.26 29.81
C GLY A 265 2.00 41.68 28.62
N ILE A 266 1.87 42.47 27.55
CA ILE A 266 1.17 41.99 26.31
C ILE A 266 1.99 40.89 25.62
N ALA A 267 3.31 40.94 25.65
CA ALA A 267 4.19 40.02 24.97
C ALA A 267 3.99 38.53 25.35
N PRO A 268 3.94 38.11 26.64
CA PRO A 268 3.68 36.74 27.02
C PRO A 268 2.32 36.24 26.56
N VAL A 269 1.30 37.08 26.51
CA VAL A 269 -0.04 36.76 26.04
C VAL A 269 0.00 36.48 24.55
N VAL A 270 0.62 37.33 23.75
CA VAL A 270 0.74 37.19 22.31
C VAL A 270 1.51 35.91 21.95
N ILE A 271 2.68 35.70 22.58
CA ILE A 271 3.50 34.50 22.37
C ILE A 271 2.70 33.21 22.72
N GLY A 272 2.03 33.21 23.86
CA GLY A 272 1.20 32.07 24.31
C GLY A 272 0.05 31.78 23.36
N LEU A 273 -0.63 32.78 22.85
CA LEU A 273 -1.70 32.61 21.86
C LEU A 273 -1.18 32.01 20.55
N PHE A 274 -0.11 32.55 19.98
CA PHE A 274 0.44 31.98 18.73
C PHE A 274 0.94 30.55 18.92
N PHE A 275 1.57 30.24 20.05
CA PHE A 275 2.01 28.90 20.39
C PHE A 275 0.84 27.90 20.48
N LEU A 276 -0.22 28.26 21.24
CA LEU A 276 -1.40 27.42 21.41
C LEU A 276 -2.15 27.24 20.08
N PHE A 277 -2.32 28.32 19.30
CA PHE A 277 -2.95 28.20 17.97
C PHE A 277 -2.14 27.32 17.01
N GLY A 278 -0.81 27.40 17.04
CA GLY A 278 0.05 26.54 16.23
C GLY A 278 -0.16 25.06 16.55
N ILE A 279 -0.18 24.69 17.84
CA ILE A 279 -0.45 23.34 18.31
C ILE A 279 -1.88 22.90 17.92
N GLN A 280 -2.86 23.77 18.10
CA GLN A 280 -4.25 23.48 17.74
C GLN A 280 -4.41 23.20 16.24
N LEU A 281 -3.79 23.99 15.38
CA LEU A 281 -3.82 23.79 13.93
C LEU A 281 -3.16 22.46 13.53
N MET A 282 -2.06 22.07 14.19
CA MET A 282 -1.42 20.78 13.96
C MET A 282 -2.36 19.62 14.29
N PHE A 283 -3.08 19.68 15.41
CA PHE A 283 -4.05 18.64 15.78
C PHE A 283 -5.26 18.60 14.85
N ILE A 284 -5.74 19.75 14.40
CA ILE A 284 -6.81 19.83 13.38
C ILE A 284 -6.35 19.18 12.08
N GLY A 285 -5.09 19.38 11.69
CA GLY A 285 -4.51 18.71 10.52
C GLY A 285 -4.52 17.19 10.65
N ILE A 286 -4.07 16.66 11.81
CA ILE A 286 -4.12 15.21 12.08
C ILE A 286 -5.56 14.68 12.01
N LEU A 287 -6.52 15.37 12.65
CA LEU A 287 -7.93 15.01 12.60
C LEU A 287 -8.45 15.02 11.16
N GLY A 288 -8.03 16.01 10.36
CA GLY A 288 -8.39 16.13 8.94
C GLY A 288 -8.01 14.89 8.13
N GLU A 289 -6.83 14.32 8.35
CA GLU A 289 -6.39 13.08 7.69
C GLU A 289 -7.31 11.88 8.02
N TYR A 290 -7.67 11.71 9.30
CA TYR A 290 -8.60 10.65 9.70
C TYR A 290 -10.02 10.87 9.17
N ILE A 291 -10.52 12.12 9.18
CA ILE A 291 -11.83 12.47 8.62
C ILE A 291 -11.82 12.21 7.10
N GLY A 292 -10.74 12.58 6.39
CA GLY A 292 -10.58 12.31 4.97
C GLY A 292 -10.61 10.82 4.64
N SER A 293 -9.97 10.00 5.45
CA SER A 293 -10.03 8.53 5.35
C SER A 293 -11.45 8.03 5.56
N ILE A 294 -12.13 8.40 6.65
CA ILE A 294 -13.52 8.03 6.93
C ILE A 294 -14.43 8.45 5.77
N HIS A 295 -14.26 9.66 5.23
CA HIS A 295 -15.04 10.13 4.08
C HIS A 295 -14.86 9.21 2.86
N THR A 296 -13.64 8.78 2.59
CA THR A 296 -13.34 7.85 1.48
C THR A 296 -14.07 6.51 1.67
N TYR A 297 -14.07 5.96 2.89
CA TYR A 297 -14.77 4.71 3.21
C TYR A 297 -16.30 4.85 3.08
N LEU A 298 -16.88 5.97 3.50
CA LEU A 298 -18.32 6.20 3.44
C LEU A 298 -18.85 6.38 2.01
N GLN A 299 -18.03 6.83 1.07
CA GLN A 299 -18.46 7.04 -0.32
C GLN A 299 -18.84 5.74 -1.06
N ARG A 300 -18.41 4.57 -0.59
CA ARG A 300 -18.70 3.25 -1.20
C ARG A 300 -18.51 3.20 -2.71
N ARG A 301 -17.55 3.97 -3.23
CA ARG A 301 -17.23 3.98 -4.66
C ARG A 301 -16.61 2.65 -5.08
N PRO A 302 -16.90 2.15 -6.30
CA PRO A 302 -16.24 0.94 -6.80
C PRO A 302 -14.73 1.16 -6.85
N VAL A 303 -13.97 0.13 -6.48
CA VAL A 303 -12.49 0.17 -6.49
C VAL A 303 -11.99 0.50 -7.90
N VAL A 304 -12.57 -0.17 -8.90
CA VAL A 304 -12.29 0.01 -10.33
C VAL A 304 -13.59 -0.06 -11.12
N VAL A 305 -13.65 0.63 -12.26
CA VAL A 305 -14.67 0.47 -13.29
C VAL A 305 -13.97 -0.04 -14.54
N GLU A 306 -14.37 -1.21 -15.01
CA GLU A 306 -13.84 -1.80 -16.24
C GLU A 306 -14.44 -1.17 -17.48
N LYS A 307 -13.61 -0.96 -18.50
CA LYS A 307 -14.02 -0.60 -19.85
C LYS A 307 -14.23 -1.83 -20.72
N GLU A 308 -13.37 -2.82 -20.56
CA GLU A 308 -13.35 -4.02 -21.38
C GLU A 308 -12.77 -5.19 -20.60
N ARG A 309 -13.26 -6.40 -20.88
CA ARG A 309 -12.75 -7.67 -20.31
C ARG A 309 -12.64 -8.71 -21.43
N ILE A 310 -11.50 -9.40 -21.52
CA ILE A 310 -11.18 -10.34 -22.60
C ILE A 310 -10.73 -11.68 -22.01
N ASN A 311 -11.21 -12.79 -22.58
CA ASN A 311 -10.89 -14.20 -22.25
C ASN A 311 -11.26 -14.64 -20.82
N PHE A 312 -12.28 -14.08 -20.20
CA PHE A 312 -12.73 -14.46 -18.85
C PHE A 312 -13.85 -15.49 -18.86
#